data_6abc481e52a0dec6346fcde96268d1f3
#
_entry.id   6abc481e52a0dec6346fcde96268d1f3
#
_cell.length_a   1.000
_cell.length_b   1.000
_cell.length_c   1.000
_cell.angle_alpha   90.00
_cell.angle_beta   90.00
_cell.angle_gamma   90.00
#
_symmetry.space_group_name_H-M   'P 1'
#
loop_
_entity.id
_entity.type
_entity.pdbx_description
1 polymer ?
#
loop_
_entity_poly.entity_id
_entity_poly.type
_entity_poly.pdbx_seq_one_letter_code
_entity_poly.pdbx_strand_id
1 'polypeptide(L)'
;TTDFKEHLEVVYGQSLTEFFNDWVYNQGYPTYTIAAQNWGSGQVRFVINQSQSDASVSYFEMPVPVRVFGTNGQQLDLVLQNTTNGQVFIENVPFAITDFDFDPKFHLISRNSTTTLSNENFQLEEAIVLYPNPATAMLHVQKPATVEVQTVTIFNTLGQMMLKSNSI
;
A
#
# COMPACT_ATOMS: atom_id res chain seq x y z
N THR A 1 11.26 -34.75 -9.02
CA THR A 1 11.04 -33.36 -8.48
C THR A 1 11.64 -33.22 -7.10
N THR A 2 11.58 -34.22 -6.22
CA THR A 2 12.17 -34.15 -4.86
C THR A 2 13.67 -33.88 -4.91
N ASP A 3 14.41 -34.67 -5.68
CA ASP A 3 15.86 -34.53 -5.87
C ASP A 3 16.21 -33.11 -6.43
N PHE A 4 15.37 -32.61 -7.33
CA PHE A 4 15.56 -31.28 -7.90
C PHE A 4 15.36 -30.17 -6.84
N LYS A 5 14.30 -30.29 -6.01
CA LYS A 5 14.07 -29.39 -4.89
C LYS A 5 15.24 -29.36 -3.91
N GLU A 6 15.68 -30.56 -3.48
CA GLU A 6 16.80 -30.70 -2.54
C GLU A 6 18.09 -30.09 -3.10
N HIS A 7 18.35 -30.28 -4.39
CA HIS A 7 19.52 -29.66 -5.03
C HIS A 7 19.44 -28.12 -5.04
N LEU A 8 18.29 -27.59 -5.34
CA LEU A 8 18.08 -26.14 -5.29
C LEU A 8 18.19 -25.55 -3.86
N GLU A 9 17.67 -26.28 -2.85
CA GLU A 9 17.77 -25.86 -1.45
C GLU A 9 19.24 -25.83 -0.99
N VAL A 10 20.07 -26.75 -1.44
CA VAL A 10 21.52 -26.73 -1.16
C VAL A 10 22.20 -25.51 -1.74
N VAL A 11 21.85 -25.13 -2.98
CA VAL A 11 22.43 -23.96 -3.65
C VAL A 11 21.88 -22.65 -3.07
N TYR A 12 20.58 -22.60 -2.80
CA TYR A 12 19.89 -21.41 -2.28
C TYR A 12 20.16 -21.15 -0.79
N GLY A 13 20.46 -22.22 -0.05
CA GLY A 13 20.77 -22.15 1.39
C GLY A 13 19.55 -22.02 2.30
N GLN A 14 18.32 -22.15 1.76
CA GLN A 14 17.06 -22.09 2.51
C GLN A 14 16.09 -23.14 1.99
N SER A 15 15.06 -23.47 2.80
CA SER A 15 13.99 -24.37 2.37
C SER A 15 13.17 -23.73 1.25
N LEU A 16 12.86 -24.51 0.23
CA LEU A 16 11.97 -24.19 -0.88
C LEU A 16 10.66 -24.98 -0.80
N THR A 17 10.38 -25.59 0.34
CA THR A 17 9.19 -26.45 0.51
C THR A 17 7.90 -25.71 0.21
N GLU A 18 7.73 -24.50 0.76
CA GLU A 18 6.54 -23.67 0.52
C GLU A 18 6.43 -23.29 -0.96
N PHE A 19 7.51 -22.80 -1.55
CA PHE A 19 7.54 -22.48 -2.97
C PHE A 19 7.14 -23.68 -3.85
N PHE A 20 7.65 -24.88 -3.56
CA PHE A 20 7.30 -26.08 -4.33
C PHE A 20 5.86 -26.51 -4.10
N ASN A 21 5.33 -26.38 -2.90
CA ASN A 21 3.93 -26.66 -2.61
C ASN A 21 3.01 -25.74 -3.41
N ASP A 22 3.26 -24.44 -3.40
CA ASP A 22 2.40 -23.46 -4.04
C ASP A 22 2.51 -23.49 -5.56
N TRP A 23 3.74 -23.58 -6.09
CA TRP A 23 3.99 -23.32 -7.50
C TRP A 23 4.25 -24.57 -8.35
N VAL A 24 4.54 -25.72 -7.73
CA VAL A 24 4.90 -26.95 -8.45
C VAL A 24 3.92 -28.08 -8.20
N TYR A 25 3.46 -28.26 -6.96
CA TYR A 25 2.61 -29.40 -6.59
C TYR A 25 1.12 -29.06 -6.59
N ASN A 26 0.77 -27.84 -6.32
CA ASN A 26 -0.59 -27.32 -6.39
C ASN A 26 -0.82 -26.55 -7.70
N GLN A 27 -1.96 -25.90 -7.83
CA GLN A 27 -2.36 -25.24 -9.06
C GLN A 27 -2.89 -23.82 -8.78
N GLY A 28 -2.96 -23.02 -9.84
CA GLY A 28 -3.47 -21.66 -9.78
C GLY A 28 -2.38 -20.61 -9.90
N TYR A 29 -2.78 -19.37 -9.68
CA TYR A 29 -1.93 -18.19 -9.70
C TYR A 29 -2.54 -17.10 -8.85
N PRO A 30 -1.73 -16.16 -8.35
CA PRO A 30 -2.22 -15.00 -7.62
C PRO A 30 -2.71 -13.90 -8.54
N THR A 31 -3.68 -13.12 -8.04
CA THR A 31 -4.04 -11.78 -8.51
C THR A 31 -3.69 -10.80 -7.40
N TYR A 32 -2.79 -9.86 -7.68
CA TYR A 32 -2.37 -8.86 -6.70
C TYR A 32 -3.19 -7.57 -6.82
N THR A 33 -3.50 -6.98 -5.67
CA THR A 33 -3.98 -5.59 -5.57
C THR A 33 -3.00 -4.84 -4.68
N ILE A 34 -2.26 -3.92 -5.27
CA ILE A 34 -1.18 -3.19 -4.61
C ILE A 34 -1.55 -1.72 -4.52
N ALA A 35 -1.62 -1.21 -3.30
CA ALA A 35 -1.76 0.21 -3.04
C ALA A 35 -0.43 0.78 -2.56
N ALA A 36 -0.02 1.91 -3.11
CA ALA A 36 1.13 2.67 -2.67
C ALA A 36 0.73 4.07 -2.24
N GLN A 37 1.48 4.65 -1.31
CA GLN A 37 1.25 5.99 -0.78
C GLN A 37 2.57 6.61 -0.35
N ASN A 38 2.78 7.90 -0.68
CA ASN A 38 3.86 8.67 -0.06
C ASN A 38 3.63 8.77 1.45
N TRP A 39 4.59 8.32 2.26
CA TRP A 39 4.47 8.17 3.71
C TRP A 39 5.54 8.98 4.44
N GLY A 40 5.22 10.24 4.76
CA GLY A 40 6.19 11.14 5.36
C GLY A 40 7.37 11.50 4.44
N SER A 41 8.45 12.02 5.00
CA SER A 41 9.62 12.45 4.24
C SER A 41 10.53 11.28 3.88
N GLY A 42 10.58 10.93 2.59
CA GLY A 42 11.50 9.91 2.07
C GLY A 42 11.06 8.48 2.33
N GLN A 43 9.76 8.24 2.51
CA GLN A 43 9.19 6.89 2.66
C GLN A 43 7.99 6.69 1.76
N VAL A 44 7.76 5.44 1.38
CA VAL A 44 6.56 4.97 0.68
C VAL A 44 5.97 3.79 1.44
N ARG A 45 4.68 3.85 1.67
CA ARG A 45 3.91 2.76 2.27
C ARG A 45 3.24 1.97 1.16
N PHE A 46 3.47 0.65 1.14
CA PHE A 46 2.76 -0.28 0.28
C PHE A 46 1.83 -1.17 1.09
N VAL A 47 0.70 -1.53 0.51
CA VAL A 47 -0.20 -2.57 1.00
C VAL A 47 -0.42 -3.56 -0.12
N ILE A 48 -0.14 -4.84 0.13
CA ILE A 48 -0.30 -5.90 -0.86
C ILE A 48 -1.41 -6.83 -0.41
N ASN A 49 -2.46 -6.90 -1.22
CA ASN A 49 -3.51 -7.90 -1.11
C ASN A 49 -3.39 -8.89 -2.27
N GLN A 50 -3.82 -10.11 -2.02
CA GLN A 50 -3.77 -11.20 -3.00
C GLN A 50 -5.05 -12.02 -2.93
N SER A 51 -5.56 -12.42 -4.08
CA SER A 51 -6.55 -13.48 -4.23
C SER A 51 -5.98 -14.59 -5.12
N GLN A 52 -6.41 -15.82 -4.88
CA GLN A 52 -5.94 -17.02 -5.59
C GLN A 52 -6.98 -17.45 -6.62
N SER A 53 -6.51 -17.94 -7.77
CA SER A 53 -7.37 -18.47 -8.82
C SER A 53 -7.90 -19.87 -8.55
N ASP A 54 -7.29 -20.59 -7.59
CA ASP A 54 -7.67 -21.94 -7.17
C ASP A 54 -7.53 -22.11 -5.66
N ALA A 55 -8.37 -22.94 -5.06
CA ALA A 55 -8.43 -23.15 -3.63
C ALA A 55 -7.33 -24.10 -3.09
N SER A 56 -6.55 -24.73 -3.97
CA SER A 56 -5.45 -25.63 -3.57
C SER A 56 -4.28 -24.88 -2.90
N VAL A 57 -4.12 -23.58 -3.20
CA VAL A 57 -3.15 -22.70 -2.55
C VAL A 57 -3.89 -21.64 -1.76
N SER A 58 -3.61 -21.56 -0.47
CA SER A 58 -4.22 -20.55 0.41
C SER A 58 -3.59 -19.16 0.21
N TYR A 59 -2.32 -19.11 -0.10
CA TYR A 59 -1.55 -17.90 -0.36
C TYR A 59 -0.26 -18.23 -1.12
N PHE A 60 0.11 -17.41 -2.12
CA PHE A 60 1.37 -17.55 -2.85
C PHE A 60 2.41 -16.64 -2.23
N GLU A 61 3.31 -17.18 -1.42
CA GLU A 61 4.41 -16.41 -0.85
C GLU A 61 5.47 -16.13 -1.91
N MET A 62 5.73 -14.84 -2.18
CA MET A 62 6.70 -14.45 -3.20
C MET A 62 7.36 -13.10 -2.87
N PRO A 63 8.63 -12.93 -3.24
CA PRO A 63 9.22 -11.61 -3.39
C PRO A 63 8.52 -10.85 -4.52
N VAL A 64 7.85 -9.76 -4.19
CA VAL A 64 7.08 -8.93 -5.14
C VAL A 64 7.95 -7.75 -5.60
N PRO A 65 8.43 -7.76 -6.86
CA PRO A 65 9.19 -6.65 -7.41
C PRO A 65 8.27 -5.49 -7.75
N VAL A 66 8.67 -4.28 -7.37
CA VAL A 66 8.02 -3.03 -7.76
C VAL A 66 9.06 -2.01 -8.21
N ARG A 67 8.72 -1.17 -9.15
CA ARG A 67 9.51 -0.02 -9.56
C ARG A 67 8.72 1.24 -9.30
N VAL A 68 9.29 2.14 -8.52
CA VAL A 68 8.70 3.44 -8.23
C VAL A 68 9.33 4.52 -9.10
N PHE A 69 8.53 5.51 -9.46
CA PHE A 69 8.95 6.66 -10.28
C PHE A 69 8.70 7.96 -9.52
N GLY A 70 9.63 8.89 -9.65
CA GLY A 70 9.48 10.25 -9.18
C GLY A 70 9.47 11.25 -10.34
N THR A 71 9.44 12.53 -10.00
CA THR A 71 9.60 13.60 -10.98
C THR A 71 11.00 13.57 -11.59
N ASN A 72 11.17 14.12 -12.81
CA ASN A 72 12.48 14.24 -13.50
C ASN A 72 13.19 12.90 -13.79
N GLY A 73 12.44 11.82 -14.00
CA GLY A 73 13.01 10.54 -14.39
C GLY A 73 13.65 9.74 -13.23
N GLN A 74 13.40 10.13 -12.00
CA GLN A 74 13.82 9.34 -10.83
C GLN A 74 13.11 7.99 -10.83
N GLN A 75 13.84 6.93 -10.54
CA GLN A 75 13.29 5.58 -10.40
C GLN A 75 14.09 4.77 -9.39
N LEU A 76 13.42 3.82 -8.74
CA LEU A 76 14.02 2.88 -7.79
C LEU A 76 13.30 1.53 -7.87
N ASP A 77 14.07 0.44 -7.99
CA ASP A 77 13.56 -0.93 -7.91
C ASP A 77 13.57 -1.39 -6.45
N LEU A 78 12.45 -1.93 -5.99
CA LEU A 78 12.26 -2.52 -4.67
C LEU A 78 11.77 -3.95 -4.81
N VAL A 79 12.01 -4.78 -3.80
CA VAL A 79 11.50 -6.14 -3.69
C VAL A 79 10.83 -6.33 -2.33
N LEU A 80 9.52 -6.49 -2.33
CA LEU A 80 8.71 -6.62 -1.12
C LEU A 80 8.51 -8.10 -0.79
N GLN A 81 9.03 -8.59 0.33
CA GLN A 81 8.93 -9.99 0.75
C GLN A 81 7.52 -10.30 1.26
N ASN A 82 6.62 -10.61 0.33
CA ASN A 82 5.21 -10.77 0.62
C ASN A 82 4.87 -12.21 1.03
N THR A 83 4.44 -12.36 2.28
CA THR A 83 4.15 -13.65 2.92
C THR A 83 2.73 -13.76 3.47
N THR A 84 1.98 -12.65 3.52
CA THR A 84 0.61 -12.63 4.04
C THR A 84 -0.26 -11.63 3.30
N ASN A 85 -1.56 -11.89 3.31
CA ASN A 85 -2.54 -10.99 2.73
C ASN A 85 -2.67 -9.69 3.55
N GLY A 86 -2.79 -8.55 2.86
CA GLY A 86 -2.87 -7.24 3.51
C GLY A 86 -1.57 -6.78 4.14
N GLN A 87 -0.43 -7.39 3.80
CA GLN A 87 0.87 -7.03 4.38
C GLN A 87 1.25 -5.60 4.01
N VAL A 88 1.74 -4.89 5.03
CA VAL A 88 2.18 -3.49 4.91
C VAL A 88 3.69 -3.43 4.88
N PHE A 89 4.23 -2.66 3.94
CA PHE A 89 5.66 -2.35 3.83
C PHE A 89 5.85 -0.84 3.91
N ILE A 90 6.88 -0.40 4.61
CA ILE A 90 7.33 0.99 4.64
C ILE A 90 8.77 1.00 4.15
N GLU A 91 8.95 1.51 2.93
CA GLU A 91 10.24 1.50 2.25
C GLU A 91 10.84 2.91 2.18
N ASN A 92 12.15 3.00 2.32
CA ASN A 92 12.86 4.26 2.15
C ASN A 92 13.03 4.56 0.65
N VAL A 93 12.41 5.64 0.19
CA VAL A 93 12.49 6.13 -1.18
C VAL A 93 12.89 7.60 -1.12
N PRO A 94 14.08 7.99 -1.63
CA PRO A 94 14.63 9.33 -1.42
C PRO A 94 13.93 10.44 -2.23
N PHE A 95 12.76 10.16 -2.78
CA PHE A 95 11.91 11.10 -3.54
C PHE A 95 10.43 10.76 -3.36
N ALA A 96 9.58 11.75 -3.58
CA ALA A 96 8.14 11.51 -3.65
C ALA A 96 7.79 10.75 -4.93
N ILE A 97 7.07 9.65 -4.80
CA ILE A 97 6.64 8.87 -5.96
C ILE A 97 5.45 9.52 -6.64
N THR A 98 5.45 9.49 -7.96
CA THR A 98 4.37 9.96 -8.85
C THR A 98 3.66 8.82 -9.54
N ASP A 99 4.29 7.63 -9.59
CA ASP A 99 3.75 6.40 -10.18
C ASP A 99 4.56 5.20 -9.71
N PHE A 100 4.05 3.97 -9.94
CA PHE A 100 4.81 2.75 -9.74
C PHE A 100 4.30 1.60 -10.61
N ASP A 101 5.23 0.72 -11.02
CA ASP A 101 4.97 -0.50 -11.74
C ASP A 101 5.09 -1.71 -10.81
N PHE A 102 4.13 -2.63 -10.93
CA PHE A 102 4.22 -3.98 -10.38
C PHE A 102 4.90 -4.90 -11.40
N ASP A 103 5.85 -5.68 -10.91
CA ASP A 103 6.61 -6.67 -11.68
C ASP A 103 7.11 -6.16 -13.06
N PRO A 104 7.92 -5.09 -13.09
CA PRO A 104 8.33 -4.42 -14.32
C PRO A 104 9.15 -5.29 -15.28
N LYS A 105 9.61 -6.46 -14.82
CA LYS A 105 10.43 -7.41 -15.60
C LYS A 105 9.73 -8.74 -15.85
N PHE A 106 8.44 -8.85 -15.49
CA PHE A 106 7.63 -10.08 -15.69
C PHE A 106 8.26 -11.33 -15.07
N HIS A 107 8.71 -11.22 -13.82
CA HIS A 107 9.29 -12.35 -13.07
C HIS A 107 8.22 -13.21 -12.38
N LEU A 108 7.01 -12.67 -12.16
CA LEU A 108 5.93 -13.34 -11.44
C LEU A 108 4.87 -13.88 -12.39
N ILE A 109 4.38 -15.08 -12.08
CA ILE A 109 3.18 -15.61 -12.71
C ILE A 109 1.99 -14.99 -11.97
N SER A 110 1.31 -14.04 -12.58
CA SER A 110 0.09 -13.41 -12.05
C SER A 110 -0.84 -12.98 -13.17
N ARG A 111 -2.11 -12.72 -12.84
CA ARG A 111 -3.09 -12.25 -13.82
C ARG A 111 -4.03 -11.22 -13.19
N ASN A 112 -4.45 -10.23 -14.00
CA ASN A 112 -5.40 -9.20 -13.60
C ASN A 112 -4.98 -8.40 -12.34
N SER A 113 -3.68 -8.32 -12.07
CA SER A 113 -3.16 -7.54 -10.96
C SER A 113 -3.38 -6.05 -11.20
N THR A 114 -3.66 -5.30 -10.12
CA THR A 114 -3.95 -3.87 -10.16
C THR A 114 -3.05 -3.09 -9.22
N THR A 115 -2.70 -1.88 -9.63
CA THR A 115 -1.92 -0.94 -8.83
C THR A 115 -2.72 0.34 -8.60
N THR A 116 -2.58 0.94 -7.43
CA THR A 116 -3.21 2.22 -7.10
C THR A 116 -2.21 3.08 -6.33
N LEU A 117 -1.92 4.26 -6.83
CA LEU A 117 -1.18 5.27 -6.08
C LEU A 117 -2.18 6.23 -5.42
N SER A 118 -2.17 6.27 -4.10
CA SER A 118 -2.95 7.23 -3.33
C SER A 118 -2.13 8.49 -3.06
N ASN A 119 -2.66 9.62 -3.43
CA ASN A 119 -2.06 10.93 -3.14
C ASN A 119 -2.60 11.55 -1.84
N GLU A 120 -3.54 10.87 -1.18
CA GLU A 120 -4.14 11.38 0.04
C GLU A 120 -3.24 11.11 1.26
N ASN A 121 -2.87 12.14 1.96
CA ASN A 121 -2.35 12.07 3.31
C ASN A 121 -3.48 11.66 4.27
N PHE A 122 -3.78 10.37 4.39
CA PHE A 122 -4.75 9.83 5.35
C PHE A 122 -4.46 10.21 6.82
N GLN A 123 -3.33 10.80 7.08
CA GLN A 123 -2.96 11.31 8.41
C GLN A 123 -3.73 12.57 8.82
N LEU A 124 -4.42 13.24 7.89
CA LEU A 124 -5.20 14.43 8.23
C LEU A 124 -6.41 14.12 9.11
N GLU A 125 -7.08 12.97 8.90
CA GLU A 125 -8.27 12.61 9.67
C GLU A 125 -7.94 12.25 11.13
N GLU A 126 -6.79 11.63 11.39
CA GLU A 126 -6.33 11.37 12.77
C GLU A 126 -5.71 12.59 13.45
N ALA A 127 -5.27 13.57 12.67
CA ALA A 127 -4.56 14.74 13.16
C ALA A 127 -5.50 15.95 13.45
N ILE A 128 -6.70 15.99 12.85
CA ILE A 128 -7.68 17.05 13.10
C ILE A 128 -8.72 16.55 14.09
N VAL A 129 -8.74 17.17 15.26
CA VAL A 129 -9.70 16.84 16.31
C VAL A 129 -10.68 18.00 16.49
N LEU A 130 -11.97 17.67 16.45
CA LEU A 130 -13.06 18.62 16.70
C LEU A 130 -13.64 18.39 18.09
N TYR A 131 -13.62 19.42 18.96
CA TYR A 131 -14.17 19.30 20.30
C TYR A 131 -14.76 20.65 20.81
N PRO A 132 -15.74 20.59 21.72
CA PRO A 132 -16.48 19.41 22.14
C PRO A 132 -17.40 18.89 21.03
N ASN A 133 -17.67 17.60 21.03
CA ASN A 133 -18.67 16.99 20.16
C ASN A 133 -19.65 16.17 21.03
N PRO A 134 -20.93 16.59 21.20
CA PRO A 134 -21.59 17.74 20.55
C PRO A 134 -21.13 19.12 21.03
N ALA A 135 -21.10 20.10 20.11
CA ALA A 135 -20.83 21.50 20.41
C ALA A 135 -22.14 22.27 20.65
N THR A 136 -22.17 23.17 21.66
CA THR A 136 -23.34 24.00 21.96
C THR A 136 -23.16 25.47 21.58
N ALA A 137 -21.94 26.00 21.71
CA ALA A 137 -21.65 27.42 21.43
C ALA A 137 -20.34 27.64 20.70
N MET A 138 -19.33 26.80 20.98
CA MET A 138 -17.99 26.92 20.39
C MET A 138 -17.48 25.55 19.99
N LEU A 139 -16.87 25.46 18.82
CA LEU A 139 -16.20 24.27 18.29
C LEU A 139 -14.72 24.61 18.12
N HIS A 140 -13.87 23.84 18.75
CA HIS A 140 -12.42 23.95 18.59
C HIS A 140 -11.94 22.95 17.53
N VAL A 141 -11.03 23.42 16.67
CA VAL A 141 -10.34 22.60 15.69
C VAL A 141 -8.88 22.48 16.15
N GLN A 142 -8.52 21.32 16.65
CA GLN A 142 -7.12 21.00 16.97
C GLN A 142 -6.48 20.39 15.72
N LYS A 143 -5.33 20.95 15.31
CA LYS A 143 -4.61 20.53 14.11
C LYS A 143 -3.11 20.57 14.35
N PRO A 144 -2.31 19.77 13.61
CA PRO A 144 -0.85 19.89 13.60
C PRO A 144 -0.41 21.28 13.07
N ALA A 145 0.74 21.75 13.52
CA ALA A 145 1.32 23.01 13.06
C ALA A 145 1.62 23.05 11.55
N THR A 146 1.80 21.86 10.95
CA THR A 146 2.07 21.68 9.52
C THR A 146 0.84 21.76 8.62
N VAL A 147 -0.36 21.80 9.22
CA VAL A 147 -1.64 21.85 8.48
C VAL A 147 -2.18 23.28 8.52
N GLU A 148 -2.37 23.90 7.37
CA GLU A 148 -3.07 25.18 7.23
C GLU A 148 -4.53 24.93 6.84
N VAL A 149 -5.45 25.45 7.68
CA VAL A 149 -6.88 25.39 7.38
C VAL A 149 -7.26 26.68 6.65
N GLN A 150 -7.55 26.59 5.36
CA GLN A 150 -7.94 27.74 4.54
C GLN A 150 -9.41 28.13 4.71
N THR A 151 -10.29 27.14 4.86
CA THR A 151 -11.73 27.36 4.96
C THR A 151 -12.38 26.26 5.79
N VAL A 152 -13.29 26.63 6.66
CA VAL A 152 -14.21 25.72 7.34
C VAL A 152 -15.63 26.02 6.89
N THR A 153 -16.36 25.01 6.46
CA THR A 153 -17.76 25.12 6.07
C THR A 153 -18.59 24.11 6.85
N ILE A 154 -19.66 24.57 7.49
CA ILE A 154 -20.58 23.72 8.25
C ILE A 154 -21.91 23.63 7.49
N PHE A 155 -22.39 22.41 7.32
CA PHE A 155 -23.66 22.10 6.69
C PHE A 155 -24.62 21.46 7.71
N ASN A 156 -25.91 21.67 7.54
CA ASN A 156 -26.93 20.91 8.28
C ASN A 156 -27.15 19.54 7.61
N THR A 157 -28.00 18.71 8.21
CA THR A 157 -28.32 17.37 7.69
C THR A 157 -29.06 17.37 6.35
N LEU A 158 -29.57 18.52 5.90
CA LEU A 158 -30.21 18.71 4.59
C LEU A 158 -29.23 19.23 3.52
N GLY A 159 -27.93 19.38 3.85
CA GLY A 159 -26.88 19.87 2.95
C GLY A 159 -26.89 21.39 2.77
N GLN A 160 -27.63 22.15 3.58
CA GLN A 160 -27.63 23.60 3.53
C GLN A 160 -26.43 24.15 4.31
N MET A 161 -25.71 25.08 3.72
CA MET A 161 -24.56 25.74 4.36
C MET A 161 -25.03 26.64 5.50
N MET A 162 -24.56 26.37 6.70
CA MET A 162 -24.91 27.11 7.92
C MET A 162 -23.84 28.12 8.30
N LEU A 163 -22.58 27.81 8.06
CA LEU A 163 -21.44 28.65 8.38
C LEU A 163 -20.32 28.46 7.36
N LYS A 164 -19.64 29.55 7.00
CA LYS A 164 -18.38 29.53 6.29
C LYS A 164 -17.39 30.49 6.95
N SER A 165 -16.21 30.01 7.34
CA SER A 165 -15.12 30.83 7.88
C SER A 165 -13.87 30.63 7.02
N ASN A 166 -13.23 31.73 6.64
CA ASN A 166 -11.97 31.75 5.91
C ASN A 166 -10.88 32.16 6.92
N SER A 167 -9.96 31.25 7.17
CA SER A 167 -8.90 31.25 8.17
C SER A 167 -9.35 31.03 9.63
N ILE A 168 -8.73 30.06 10.25
CA ILE A 168 -8.76 29.74 11.68
C ILE A 168 -7.32 29.70 12.18
#